data_260a5b926aa1a8fa2f8ca2de67a0bdd5
#
_entry.id   260a5b926aa1a8fa2f8ca2de67a0bdd5
#
_cell.length_a   1.000
_cell.length_b   1.000
_cell.length_c   1.000
_cell.angle_alpha   90.00
_cell.angle_beta   90.00
_cell.angle_gamma   90.00
#
_symmetry.space_group_name_H-M   'P 1'
#
loop_
_entity.id
_entity.type
_entity.pdbx_description
1 polymer ?
#
loop_
_entity_poly.entity_id
_entity_poly.type
_entity_poly.pdbx_seq_one_letter_code
_entity_poly.pdbx_strand_id
1 'polypeptide(L)'
;MAGTMDILVREMTMEDYDQVYKLWTKISGFRIRSIDDSREGVERFLKRNPTTSVVAVQNGHIVGNILCGHDGRTGCFYHVCVEDGYRHHGIGYKMVRAAIKALQKEGVSKISLVAFKDNHIGNAFWQGIGWTEREDFNSYEFILNEENIIRFVK
;
A
#
# COMPACT_ATOMS: atom_id res chain seq x y z
N MET A 1 -5.20 -4.61 -31.40
CA MET A 1 -5.92 -5.16 -30.24
C MET A 1 -5.05 -5.05 -29.00
N ALA A 2 -5.47 -4.25 -28.04
CA ALA A 2 -4.73 -4.18 -26.79
C ALA A 2 -4.87 -5.53 -26.07
N GLY A 3 -3.77 -6.27 -25.92
CA GLY A 3 -3.77 -7.50 -25.15
C GLY A 3 -4.13 -7.23 -23.69
N THR A 4 -4.76 -8.18 -23.03
CA THR A 4 -4.94 -8.15 -21.59
C THR A 4 -3.57 -8.13 -20.92
N MET A 5 -3.36 -7.24 -19.97
CA MET A 5 -2.14 -7.24 -19.16
C MET A 5 -2.10 -8.50 -18.30
N ASP A 6 -1.01 -9.25 -18.40
CA ASP A 6 -0.76 -10.37 -17.49
C ASP A 6 -0.16 -9.83 -16.20
N ILE A 7 -1.01 -9.61 -15.22
CA ILE A 7 -0.60 -9.11 -13.91
C ILE A 7 -0.67 -10.23 -12.88
N LEU A 8 0.46 -10.52 -12.26
CA LEU A 8 0.54 -11.43 -11.12
C LEU A 8 0.56 -10.62 -9.84
N VAL A 9 -0.38 -10.89 -8.93
CA VAL A 9 -0.36 -10.32 -7.58
C VAL A 9 0.11 -11.41 -6.62
N ARG A 10 1.16 -11.11 -5.86
CA ARG A 10 1.74 -12.06 -4.90
C ARG A 10 2.22 -11.35 -3.64
N GLU A 11 2.56 -12.12 -2.61
CA GLU A 11 3.16 -11.58 -1.41
C GLU A 11 4.45 -10.82 -1.73
N MET A 12 4.64 -9.70 -1.04
CA MET A 12 5.88 -8.94 -1.08
C MET A 12 6.92 -9.61 -0.19
N THR A 13 8.16 -9.68 -0.67
CA THR A 13 9.32 -10.10 0.11
C THR A 13 10.39 -9.01 0.08
N MET A 14 11.44 -9.15 0.87
CA MET A 14 12.53 -8.17 0.87
C MET A 14 13.33 -8.14 -0.45
N GLU A 15 13.24 -9.19 -1.25
CA GLU A 15 13.81 -9.18 -2.60
C GLU A 15 13.14 -8.14 -3.49
N ASP A 16 11.92 -7.74 -3.15
CA ASP A 16 11.17 -6.74 -3.92
C ASP A 16 11.49 -5.30 -3.51
N TYR A 17 12.19 -5.11 -2.40
CA TYR A 17 12.31 -3.79 -1.77
C TYR A 17 12.84 -2.73 -2.73
N ASP A 18 13.93 -3.01 -3.46
CA ASP A 18 14.54 -2.01 -4.32
C ASP A 18 13.59 -1.54 -5.42
N GLN A 19 12.86 -2.48 -6.06
CA GLN A 19 11.87 -2.12 -7.06
C GLN A 19 10.68 -1.38 -6.45
N VAL A 20 10.23 -1.79 -5.28
CA VAL A 20 9.11 -1.14 -4.60
C VAL A 20 9.47 0.28 -4.19
N TYR A 21 10.65 0.46 -3.59
CA TYR A 21 11.12 1.81 -3.21
C TYR A 21 11.22 2.72 -4.44
N LYS A 22 11.77 2.19 -5.53
CA LYS A 22 11.86 2.92 -6.79
C LYS A 22 10.48 3.31 -7.32
N LEU A 23 9.51 2.42 -7.20
CA LEU A 23 8.12 2.71 -7.59
C LEU A 23 7.57 3.87 -6.75
N TRP A 24 7.77 3.86 -5.43
CA TRP A 24 7.31 4.96 -4.57
C TRP A 24 7.89 6.30 -5.01
N THR A 25 9.15 6.34 -5.42
CA THR A 25 9.83 7.57 -5.83
C THR A 25 9.35 8.13 -7.17
N LYS A 26 8.58 7.36 -7.92
CA LYS A 26 8.00 7.80 -9.20
C LYS A 26 6.63 8.44 -9.04
N ILE A 27 6.00 8.32 -7.89
CA ILE A 27 4.61 8.75 -7.71
C ILE A 27 4.59 10.12 -7.06
N SER A 28 4.17 11.13 -7.82
CA SER A 28 4.09 12.50 -7.34
C SER A 28 3.17 12.61 -6.12
N GLY A 29 3.64 13.31 -5.10
CA GLY A 29 2.89 13.49 -3.87
C GLY A 29 3.01 12.33 -2.88
N PHE A 30 3.71 11.26 -3.25
CA PHE A 30 3.89 10.11 -2.37
C PHE A 30 4.76 10.52 -1.16
N ARG A 31 4.35 10.10 0.01
CA ARG A 31 5.01 10.47 1.26
C ARG A 31 5.97 9.35 1.68
N ILE A 32 7.25 9.68 1.77
CA ILE A 32 8.29 8.73 2.19
C ILE A 32 8.81 9.16 3.56
N ARG A 33 8.91 8.21 4.48
CA ARG A 33 9.43 8.40 5.83
C ARG A 33 10.80 7.71 5.91
N SER A 34 11.82 8.46 6.33
CA SER A 34 13.21 8.00 6.23
C SER A 34 13.52 6.74 7.05
N ILE A 35 12.87 6.55 8.20
CA ILE A 35 13.09 5.38 9.04
C ILE A 35 12.16 4.23 8.63
N ASP A 36 10.87 4.51 8.56
CA ASP A 36 9.88 3.45 8.33
C ASP A 36 9.95 2.86 6.94
N ASP A 37 10.31 3.68 5.94
CA ASP A 37 10.39 3.25 4.54
C ASP A 37 11.81 2.86 4.12
N SER A 38 12.77 2.87 5.05
CA SER A 38 14.11 2.34 4.81
C SER A 38 14.06 0.82 4.63
N ARG A 39 15.15 0.25 4.11
CA ARG A 39 15.27 -1.21 3.99
C ARG A 39 15.04 -1.90 5.34
N GLU A 40 15.66 -1.38 6.40
CA GLU A 40 15.52 -1.95 7.75
C GLU A 40 14.11 -1.80 8.29
N GLY A 41 13.48 -0.66 8.04
CA GLY A 41 12.09 -0.39 8.47
C GLY A 41 11.10 -1.31 7.80
N VAL A 42 11.23 -1.49 6.48
CA VAL A 42 10.35 -2.38 5.72
C VAL A 42 10.61 -3.83 6.09
N GLU A 43 11.88 -4.22 6.29
CA GLU A 43 12.19 -5.58 6.72
C GLU A 43 11.54 -5.91 8.06
N ARG A 44 11.62 -5.00 9.02
CA ARG A 44 10.97 -5.16 10.32
C ARG A 44 9.45 -5.31 10.17
N PHE A 45 8.86 -4.48 9.31
CA PHE A 45 7.43 -4.52 9.04
C PHE A 45 7.01 -5.85 8.42
N LEU A 46 7.75 -6.34 7.43
CA LEU A 46 7.43 -7.60 6.77
C LEU A 46 7.68 -8.81 7.68
N LYS A 47 8.65 -8.75 8.59
CA LYS A 47 8.84 -9.82 9.59
C LYS A 47 7.66 -9.91 10.54
N ARG A 48 7.10 -8.76 10.93
CA ARG A 48 5.91 -8.73 11.79
C ARG A 48 4.66 -9.17 11.03
N ASN A 49 4.58 -8.83 9.76
CA ASN A 49 3.42 -9.09 8.89
C ASN A 49 3.88 -9.78 7.60
N PRO A 50 4.21 -11.09 7.67
CA PRO A 50 4.91 -11.72 6.54
C PRO A 50 4.05 -12.04 5.32
N THR A 51 2.70 -12.04 5.46
CA THR A 51 1.83 -12.57 4.40
C THR A 51 0.86 -11.54 3.82
N THR A 52 0.81 -10.32 4.35
CA THR A 52 -0.30 -9.40 4.05
C THR A 52 0.05 -8.26 3.09
N SER A 53 1.33 -7.94 2.90
CA SER A 53 1.75 -6.98 1.88
C SER A 53 1.85 -7.65 0.52
N VAL A 54 1.47 -6.93 -0.54
CA VAL A 54 1.43 -7.51 -1.88
C VAL A 54 2.13 -6.60 -2.89
N VAL A 55 2.60 -7.22 -3.97
CA VAL A 55 3.09 -6.54 -5.16
C VAL A 55 2.32 -7.04 -6.38
N ALA A 56 2.14 -6.15 -7.36
CA ALA A 56 1.62 -6.50 -8.67
C ALA A 56 2.78 -6.49 -9.65
N VAL A 57 2.93 -7.57 -10.39
CA VAL A 57 4.10 -7.81 -11.25
C VAL A 57 3.64 -8.08 -12.67
N GLN A 58 4.29 -7.42 -13.63
CA GLN A 58 4.13 -7.71 -15.05
C GLN A 58 5.51 -8.00 -15.65
N ASN A 59 5.70 -9.22 -16.17
CA ASN A 59 6.97 -9.63 -16.79
C ASN A 59 8.19 -9.32 -15.93
N GLY A 60 8.11 -9.62 -14.62
CA GLY A 60 9.20 -9.38 -13.67
C GLY A 60 9.34 -7.93 -13.21
N HIS A 61 8.54 -7.00 -13.73
CA HIS A 61 8.55 -5.60 -13.34
C HIS A 61 7.42 -5.31 -12.35
N ILE A 62 7.74 -4.76 -11.19
CA ILE A 62 6.75 -4.42 -10.18
C ILE A 62 6.07 -3.10 -10.57
N VAL A 63 4.75 -3.17 -10.77
CA VAL A 63 3.94 -2.03 -11.20
C VAL A 63 2.97 -1.55 -10.13
N GLY A 64 2.88 -2.26 -9.02
CA GLY A 64 2.01 -1.87 -7.90
C GLY A 64 2.45 -2.48 -6.60
N ASN A 65 2.02 -1.87 -5.50
CA ASN A 65 2.36 -2.33 -4.15
C ASN A 65 1.29 -1.89 -3.14
N ILE A 66 1.04 -2.74 -2.17
CA ILE A 66 0.34 -2.38 -0.94
C ILE A 66 1.18 -2.87 0.23
N LEU A 67 1.60 -1.95 1.12
CA LEU A 67 2.10 -2.33 2.43
C LEU A 67 0.89 -2.51 3.36
N CYS A 68 0.71 -3.71 3.84
CA CYS A 68 -0.42 -4.07 4.68
C CYS A 68 0.05 -4.80 5.92
N GLY A 69 -0.39 -4.33 7.06
CA GLY A 69 -0.13 -5.00 8.33
C GLY A 69 -1.37 -5.06 9.20
N HIS A 70 -1.26 -5.72 10.34
CA HIS A 70 -2.34 -5.79 11.31
C HIS A 70 -1.78 -5.99 12.72
N ASP A 71 -2.63 -5.71 13.69
CA ASP A 71 -2.31 -5.86 15.11
C ASP A 71 -3.05 -7.05 15.77
N GLY A 72 -3.61 -7.93 14.96
CA GLY A 72 -4.47 -9.04 15.41
C GLY A 72 -5.95 -8.66 15.48
N ARG A 73 -6.31 -7.39 15.28
CA ARG A 73 -7.70 -6.92 15.31
C ARG A 73 -8.07 -6.18 14.03
N THR A 74 -7.26 -5.19 13.66
CA THR A 74 -7.54 -4.32 12.51
C THR A 74 -6.33 -4.37 11.58
N GLY A 75 -6.60 -4.52 10.28
CA GLY A 75 -5.60 -4.34 9.25
C GLY A 75 -5.47 -2.89 8.86
N CYS A 76 -4.31 -2.52 8.32
CA CYS A 76 -4.03 -1.17 7.86
C CYS A 76 -3.22 -1.22 6.59
N PHE A 77 -3.59 -0.36 5.62
CA PHE A 77 -2.79 -0.14 4.42
C PHE A 77 -1.97 1.14 4.62
N TYR A 78 -0.67 1.06 4.40
CA TYR A 78 0.22 2.22 4.57
C TYR A 78 0.60 2.87 3.26
N HIS A 79 0.99 2.07 2.28
CA HIS A 79 1.30 2.54 0.93
C HIS A 79 0.47 1.74 -0.04
N VAL A 80 -0.29 2.41 -0.87
CA VAL A 80 -1.08 1.79 -1.93
C VAL A 80 -0.77 2.56 -3.20
N CYS A 81 -0.18 1.91 -4.17
CA CYS A 81 0.23 2.60 -5.38
C CYS A 81 0.21 1.69 -6.61
N VAL A 82 -0.04 2.31 -7.75
CA VAL A 82 0.08 1.72 -9.08
C VAL A 82 0.85 2.70 -9.94
N GLU A 83 1.84 2.21 -10.68
CA GLU A 83 2.64 3.03 -11.57
C GLU A 83 1.76 3.71 -12.64
N ASP A 84 2.08 4.97 -12.95
CA ASP A 84 1.43 5.67 -14.04
C ASP A 84 1.56 4.86 -15.32
N GLY A 85 0.54 4.85 -16.16
CA GLY A 85 0.52 4.03 -17.36
C GLY A 85 -0.06 2.64 -17.14
N TYR A 86 -0.11 2.18 -15.89
CA TYR A 86 -0.76 0.91 -15.53
C TYR A 86 -2.09 1.13 -14.81
N ARG A 87 -2.46 2.39 -14.55
CA ARG A 87 -3.73 2.73 -13.91
C ARG A 87 -4.91 2.46 -14.85
N HIS A 88 -6.10 2.35 -14.28
CA HIS A 88 -7.36 2.07 -14.99
C HIS A 88 -7.43 0.68 -15.65
N HIS A 89 -6.62 -0.27 -15.13
CA HIS A 89 -6.61 -1.67 -15.60
C HIS A 89 -7.04 -2.64 -14.48
N GLY A 90 -7.56 -2.13 -13.37
CA GLY A 90 -8.03 -2.95 -12.26
C GLY A 90 -6.94 -3.51 -11.37
N ILE A 91 -5.69 -3.06 -11.51
CA ILE A 91 -4.56 -3.58 -10.74
C ILE A 91 -4.71 -3.25 -9.25
N GLY A 92 -5.09 -2.00 -8.92
CA GLY A 92 -5.31 -1.60 -7.54
C GLY A 92 -6.37 -2.46 -6.87
N TYR A 93 -7.49 -2.67 -7.53
CA TYR A 93 -8.57 -3.52 -7.02
C TYR A 93 -8.09 -4.97 -6.80
N LYS A 94 -7.33 -5.51 -7.75
CA LYS A 94 -6.80 -6.87 -7.66
C LYS A 94 -5.86 -7.02 -6.46
N MET A 95 -5.00 -6.02 -6.21
CA MET A 95 -4.12 -6.00 -5.03
C MET A 95 -4.92 -5.91 -3.73
N VAL A 96 -5.92 -5.03 -3.69
CA VAL A 96 -6.78 -4.88 -2.50
C VAL A 96 -7.46 -6.20 -2.18
N ARG A 97 -8.00 -6.89 -3.19
CA ARG A 97 -8.63 -8.19 -3.00
C ARG A 97 -7.66 -9.22 -2.43
N ALA A 98 -6.43 -9.24 -2.91
CA ALA A 98 -5.41 -10.17 -2.40
C ALA A 98 -5.06 -9.87 -0.95
N ALA A 99 -4.88 -8.60 -0.59
CA ALA A 99 -4.59 -8.19 0.78
C ALA A 99 -5.76 -8.50 1.72
N ILE A 100 -7.00 -8.31 1.26
CA ILE A 100 -8.20 -8.67 2.04
C ILE A 100 -8.18 -10.16 2.37
N LYS A 101 -7.95 -11.01 1.37
CA LYS A 101 -7.90 -12.47 1.58
C LYS A 101 -6.81 -12.85 2.58
N ALA A 102 -5.64 -12.23 2.47
CA ALA A 102 -4.54 -12.50 3.39
C ALA A 102 -4.89 -12.11 4.83
N LEU A 103 -5.53 -10.96 5.01
CA LEU A 103 -5.96 -10.51 6.33
C LEU A 103 -7.06 -11.41 6.90
N GLN A 104 -7.99 -11.87 6.06
CA GLN A 104 -9.03 -12.78 6.50
C GLN A 104 -8.47 -14.10 7.01
N LYS A 105 -7.41 -14.61 6.39
CA LYS A 105 -6.70 -15.81 6.86
C LYS A 105 -6.08 -15.61 8.24
N GLU A 106 -5.70 -14.36 8.56
CA GLU A 106 -5.17 -14.01 9.88
C GLU A 106 -6.26 -13.72 10.91
N GLY A 107 -7.53 -13.87 10.54
CA GLY A 107 -8.65 -13.61 11.45
C GLY A 107 -9.02 -12.15 11.62
N VAL A 108 -8.49 -11.27 10.78
CA VAL A 108 -8.76 -9.84 10.84
C VAL A 108 -10.12 -9.55 10.18
N SER A 109 -10.94 -8.75 10.83
CA SER A 109 -12.32 -8.49 10.38
C SER A 109 -12.55 -7.07 9.85
N LYS A 110 -11.57 -6.18 9.95
CA LYS A 110 -11.72 -4.80 9.51
C LYS A 110 -10.39 -4.24 9.02
N ILE A 111 -10.43 -3.38 8.02
CA ILE A 111 -9.26 -2.67 7.50
C ILE A 111 -9.54 -1.19 7.59
N SER A 112 -8.54 -0.40 7.96
CA SER A 112 -8.60 1.04 7.91
C SER A 112 -7.39 1.60 7.19
N LEU A 113 -7.54 2.79 6.65
CA LEU A 113 -6.44 3.54 6.05
C LEU A 113 -6.72 5.02 6.17
N VAL A 114 -5.68 5.82 6.02
CA VAL A 114 -5.81 7.26 5.93
C VAL A 114 -5.36 7.71 4.54
N ALA A 115 -6.05 8.68 3.98
CA ALA A 115 -5.69 9.31 2.71
C ALA A 115 -5.76 10.82 2.91
N PHE A 116 -4.83 11.55 2.30
CA PHE A 116 -4.91 13.00 2.33
C PHE A 116 -6.19 13.47 1.66
N LYS A 117 -6.83 14.50 2.23
CA LYS A 117 -8.09 15.01 1.69
C LYS A 117 -7.97 15.51 0.26
N ASP A 118 -6.82 16.05 -0.10
CA ASP A 118 -6.55 16.55 -1.46
C ASP A 118 -6.09 15.48 -2.44
N ASN A 119 -5.95 14.23 -1.99
CA ASN A 119 -5.68 13.11 -2.88
C ASN A 119 -6.99 12.65 -3.52
N HIS A 120 -7.47 13.40 -4.52
CA HIS A 120 -8.77 13.14 -5.13
C HIS A 120 -8.84 11.79 -5.84
N ILE A 121 -7.75 11.39 -6.47
CA ILE A 121 -7.67 10.10 -7.19
C ILE A 121 -7.78 8.95 -6.19
N GLY A 122 -7.01 9.00 -5.10
CA GLY A 122 -7.05 7.96 -4.06
C GLY A 122 -8.41 7.88 -3.38
N ASN A 123 -8.97 9.03 -2.99
CA ASN A 123 -10.27 9.04 -2.33
C ASN A 123 -11.38 8.52 -3.25
N ALA A 124 -11.36 8.89 -4.53
CA ALA A 124 -12.31 8.38 -5.51
C ALA A 124 -12.18 6.85 -5.68
N PHE A 125 -10.96 6.33 -5.65
CA PHE A 125 -10.74 4.88 -5.73
C PHE A 125 -11.39 4.15 -4.56
N TRP A 126 -11.16 4.60 -3.32
CA TRP A 126 -11.72 3.92 -2.14
C TRP A 126 -13.24 3.98 -2.12
N GLN A 127 -13.82 5.14 -2.44
CA GLN A 127 -15.27 5.29 -2.54
C GLN A 127 -15.83 4.43 -3.67
N GLY A 128 -15.14 4.37 -4.80
CA GLY A 128 -15.56 3.61 -5.96
C GLY A 128 -15.62 2.10 -5.74
N ILE A 129 -14.75 1.57 -4.89
CA ILE A 129 -14.77 0.13 -4.55
C ILE A 129 -15.62 -0.18 -3.31
N GLY A 130 -16.34 0.81 -2.77
CA GLY A 130 -17.33 0.59 -1.73
C GLY A 130 -16.83 0.74 -0.30
N TRP A 131 -15.67 1.35 -0.09
CA TRP A 131 -15.17 1.63 1.24
C TRP A 131 -15.84 2.90 1.80
N THR A 132 -16.06 2.93 3.11
CA THR A 132 -16.79 3.99 3.79
C THR A 132 -15.85 5.00 4.42
N GLU A 133 -15.98 6.27 4.02
CA GLU A 133 -15.31 7.37 4.73
C GLU A 133 -15.96 7.56 6.10
N ARG A 134 -15.15 7.61 7.14
CA ARG A 134 -15.64 7.83 8.51
C ARG A 134 -15.51 9.30 8.88
N GLU A 135 -16.63 9.89 9.24
CA GLU A 135 -16.70 11.30 9.64
C GLU A 135 -16.89 11.46 11.17
N ASP A 136 -17.11 10.33 11.84
CA ASP A 136 -17.44 10.31 13.28
C ASP A 136 -16.21 10.11 14.17
N PHE A 137 -15.01 10.00 13.59
CA PHE A 137 -13.77 9.84 14.34
C PHE A 137 -12.87 11.05 14.17
N ASN A 138 -12.22 11.45 15.26
CA ASN A 138 -11.05 12.30 15.20
C ASN A 138 -9.81 11.42 15.22
N SER A 139 -8.79 11.79 14.47
CA SER A 139 -7.52 11.08 14.46
C SER A 139 -6.52 11.83 15.32
N TYR A 140 -5.85 11.11 16.21
CA TYR A 140 -4.81 11.67 17.08
C TYR A 140 -3.53 10.89 16.86
N GLU A 141 -2.40 11.59 16.78
CA GLU A 141 -1.11 10.93 16.69
C GLU A 141 -0.11 11.58 17.66
N PHE A 142 0.84 10.78 18.08
CA PHE A 142 1.96 11.23 18.90
C PHE A 142 3.23 10.62 18.33
N ILE A 143 4.21 11.46 18.00
CA ILE A 143 5.45 11.01 17.36
C ILE A 143 6.41 10.47 18.42
N LEU A 144 6.80 9.20 18.29
CA LEU A 144 7.72 8.54 19.22
C LEU A 144 9.18 8.75 18.85
N ASN A 145 9.47 8.96 17.56
CA ASN A 145 10.83 9.15 17.06
C ASN A 145 10.87 10.34 16.12
N GLU A 146 11.49 11.42 16.58
CA GLU A 146 11.56 12.68 15.82
C GLU A 146 12.63 12.66 14.72
N GLU A 147 13.45 11.60 14.65
CA GLU A 147 14.49 11.49 13.61
C GLU A 147 13.93 11.02 12.27
N ASN A 148 12.66 10.63 12.21
CA ASN A 148 12.00 10.18 11.00
C ASN A 148 11.70 11.39 10.10
N ILE A 149 12.46 11.54 9.03
CA ILE A 149 12.32 12.67 8.10
C ILE A 149 11.26 12.31 7.06
N ILE A 150 10.27 13.19 6.90
CA ILE A 150 9.18 13.01 5.94
C ILE A 150 9.52 13.80 4.67
N ARG A 151 9.45 13.11 3.53
CA ARG A 151 9.70 13.70 2.22
C ARG A 151 8.53 13.38 1.29
N PHE A 152 8.07 14.41 0.57
CA PHE A 152 7.08 14.21 -0.49
C PHE A 152 7.79 14.14 -1.83
N VAL A 153 7.40 13.17 -2.64
CA VAL A 153 7.91 13.01 -4.01
C VAL A 153 7.31 14.10 -4.89
N LYS A 154 8.16 14.81 -5.61
CA LYS A 154 7.74 15.90 -6.51
C LYS A 154 7.28 15.39 -7.88
#